data_4e5e026f4589b01fa6073d72e5d3f8ee
#
_entry.id   4e5e026f4589b01fa6073d72e5d3f8ee
#
_cell.length_a   1.000
_cell.length_b   1.000
_cell.length_c   1.000
_cell.angle_alpha   90.00
_cell.angle_beta   90.00
_cell.angle_gamma   90.00
#
_symmetry.space_group_name_H-M   'P 1'
#
loop_
_entity.id
_entity.type
_entity.pdbx_description
1 polymer ?
#
loop_
_entity_poly.entity_id
_entity_poly.type
_entity_poly.pdbx_seq_one_letter_code
_entity_poly.pdbx_strand_id
1 'polypeptide(L)'
;VDRRSLLTAATGAVGAVAVSPVPAGAAAPGRTGPGRPVAVFNVISDIQGDLRDLGTALEDMNRTNPRSSGLAVAGDITPRGYDAEYAEVAAELARHTHARTVAWAVGNHEFYVPKWRDPATLAQDTWPNGTTEDSLFRGFYRFARRGTVYAEHSFGGVPVLSLGTEKYMHYHDPKLWDEVWLSEAQLTWLEQRLAYWARRRKPVMVVTHHPLPNTVSGSHNRLYSRDYLQADRLLGILGRHRDVFLFCGHTHWDLALSDWYVRRVVPGTANLDGFSVVNTGAVQTGYTDDGKGGEVSVPGTFNQGLQVEVFHDRVVVKARDFAAGRWLKRITVPLSTGI
;
A
#
# COMPACT_ATOMS: atom_id res chain seq x y z
N VAL A 1 -30.74 0.33 -20.46
CA VAL A 1 -30.64 -0.46 -21.72
C VAL A 1 -29.67 -1.58 -21.42
N ASP A 2 -30.21 -2.77 -21.46
CA ASP A 2 -29.62 -4.06 -21.11
C ASP A 2 -28.51 -4.45 -22.12
N ARG A 3 -27.34 -4.85 -21.63
CA ARG A 3 -26.29 -5.46 -22.46
C ARG A 3 -26.03 -6.90 -22.00
N ARG A 4 -26.98 -7.77 -22.34
CA ARG A 4 -26.75 -9.21 -22.44
C ARG A 4 -26.74 -9.60 -23.92
N SER A 5 -25.70 -10.35 -24.27
CA SER A 5 -25.58 -11.28 -25.40
C SER A 5 -24.34 -11.01 -26.26
N LEU A 6 -23.37 -11.91 -26.10
CA LEU A 6 -22.71 -12.69 -27.13
C LEU A 6 -21.46 -13.37 -26.53
N LEU A 7 -21.65 -14.61 -26.05
CA LEU A 7 -20.57 -15.54 -25.76
C LEU A 7 -20.63 -16.67 -26.80
N THR A 8 -19.66 -16.65 -27.72
CA THR A 8 -19.38 -17.83 -28.55
C THR A 8 -18.27 -18.64 -27.89
N ALA A 9 -18.53 -19.88 -27.63
CA ALA A 9 -17.63 -20.84 -26.98
C ALA A 9 -16.46 -21.20 -27.92
N ALA A 10 -15.22 -21.08 -27.42
CA ALA A 10 -14.04 -21.75 -27.96
C ALA A 10 -13.49 -22.67 -26.87
N THR A 11 -13.66 -23.97 -27.06
CA THR A 11 -13.06 -25.03 -26.23
C THR A 11 -11.58 -25.16 -26.58
N GLY A 12 -10.71 -24.65 -25.69
CA GLY A 12 -9.29 -24.91 -25.72
C GLY A 12 -8.89 -25.78 -24.52
N ALA A 13 -8.32 -26.97 -24.77
CA ALA A 13 -7.84 -27.90 -23.77
C ALA A 13 -6.67 -27.27 -22.99
N VAL A 14 -6.86 -27.07 -21.68
CA VAL A 14 -5.80 -26.65 -20.76
C VAL A 14 -5.15 -27.90 -20.18
N GLY A 15 -3.91 -28.16 -20.59
CA GLY A 15 -3.06 -29.17 -19.95
C GLY A 15 -2.73 -28.75 -18.53
N ALA A 16 -3.13 -29.56 -17.55
CA ALA A 16 -2.77 -29.39 -16.16
C ALA A 16 -1.29 -29.70 -15.96
N VAL A 17 -0.47 -28.68 -15.71
CA VAL A 17 0.88 -28.85 -15.19
C VAL A 17 0.79 -29.03 -13.68
N ALA A 18 1.03 -30.25 -13.23
CA ALA A 18 1.14 -30.57 -11.80
C ALA A 18 2.40 -29.92 -11.23
N VAL A 19 2.24 -28.91 -10.39
CA VAL A 19 3.33 -28.32 -9.60
C VAL A 19 3.49 -29.18 -8.35
N SER A 20 4.56 -30.00 -8.31
CA SER A 20 4.95 -30.72 -7.10
C SER A 20 5.45 -29.73 -6.04
N PRO A 21 5.09 -29.89 -4.76
CA PRO A 21 5.64 -29.05 -3.70
C PRO A 21 7.13 -29.42 -3.51
N VAL A 22 8.01 -28.44 -3.65
CA VAL A 22 9.40 -28.54 -3.26
C VAL A 22 9.47 -28.60 -1.73
N PRO A 23 10.09 -29.63 -1.11
CA PRO A 23 10.23 -29.64 0.33
C PRO A 23 11.15 -28.51 0.78
N ALA A 24 10.71 -27.74 1.79
CA ALA A 24 11.48 -26.70 2.42
C ALA A 24 12.76 -27.33 3.03
N GLY A 25 13.89 -27.12 2.35
CA GLY A 25 15.20 -27.46 2.89
C GLY A 25 15.42 -26.71 4.20
N ALA A 26 15.65 -27.44 5.29
CA ALA A 26 16.00 -26.89 6.58
C ALA A 26 17.33 -26.13 6.46
N ALA A 27 17.25 -24.80 6.45
CA ALA A 27 18.42 -23.95 6.61
C ALA A 27 18.98 -24.17 8.03
N ALA A 28 20.28 -24.42 8.13
CA ALA A 28 20.98 -24.57 9.40
C ALA A 28 20.73 -23.36 10.32
N PRO A 29 20.56 -23.57 11.65
CA PRO A 29 20.29 -22.47 12.56
C PRO A 29 21.54 -21.61 12.75
N GLY A 30 21.61 -20.52 11.98
CA GLY A 30 22.52 -19.42 12.28
C GLY A 30 22.17 -18.85 13.66
N ARG A 31 23.17 -18.63 14.52
CA ARG A 31 23.03 -18.07 15.88
C ARG A 31 22.33 -16.71 15.84
N THR A 32 21.00 -16.70 15.90
CA THR A 32 20.20 -15.48 16.07
C THR A 32 19.94 -15.27 17.56
N GLY A 33 20.85 -14.61 18.23
CA GLY A 33 20.49 -13.98 19.51
C GLY A 33 19.43 -12.90 19.25
N PRO A 34 18.55 -12.55 20.22
CA PRO A 34 17.54 -11.52 20.07
C PRO A 34 18.19 -10.14 20.03
N GLY A 35 18.76 -9.75 18.90
CA GLY A 35 19.22 -8.38 18.67
C GLY A 35 18.04 -7.41 18.80
N ARG A 36 18.30 -6.18 19.28
CA ARG A 36 17.30 -5.11 19.21
C ARG A 36 17.08 -4.69 17.77
N PRO A 37 15.83 -4.36 17.36
CA PRO A 37 15.60 -3.78 16.04
C PRO A 37 16.33 -2.42 15.92
N VAL A 38 16.87 -2.14 14.75
CA VAL A 38 17.48 -0.83 14.41
C VAL A 38 16.40 0.23 14.21
N ALA A 39 15.21 -0.17 13.77
CA ALA A 39 14.03 0.68 13.66
C ALA A 39 12.76 -0.13 13.90
N VAL A 40 11.75 0.50 14.50
CA VAL A 40 10.39 -0.01 14.60
C VAL A 40 9.46 1.10 14.17
N PHE A 41 8.57 0.84 13.22
CA PHE A 41 7.62 1.82 12.71
C PHE A 41 6.27 1.17 12.39
N ASN A 42 5.27 2.00 12.16
CA ASN A 42 3.92 1.54 11.83
C ASN A 42 3.56 1.89 10.38
N VAL A 43 2.67 1.08 9.79
CA VAL A 43 2.11 1.33 8.45
C VAL A 43 0.60 1.15 8.53
N ILE A 44 -0.14 2.14 8.02
CA ILE A 44 -1.60 2.12 7.88
C ILE A 44 -1.99 2.64 6.50
N SER A 45 -3.25 2.51 6.14
CA SER A 45 -3.85 3.07 4.92
C SER A 45 -5.35 3.27 5.10
N ASP A 46 -5.96 3.86 4.10
CA ASP A 46 -7.42 3.87 3.95
C ASP A 46 -8.13 4.41 5.19
N ILE A 47 -7.72 5.63 5.61
CA ILE A 47 -8.34 6.38 6.70
C ILE A 47 -9.72 6.89 6.24
N GLN A 48 -9.79 7.43 5.03
CA GLN A 48 -11.00 7.90 4.35
C GLN A 48 -11.94 8.72 5.25
N GLY A 49 -11.34 9.53 6.15
CA GLY A 49 -12.08 10.40 7.08
C GLY A 49 -12.68 9.69 8.29
N ASP A 50 -12.39 8.41 8.54
CA ASP A 50 -12.75 7.77 9.79
C ASP A 50 -11.77 8.18 10.90
N LEU A 51 -12.03 9.36 11.46
CA LEU A 51 -11.18 9.97 12.49
C LEU A 51 -11.23 9.20 13.81
N ARG A 52 -12.36 8.56 14.11
CA ARG A 52 -12.50 7.75 15.33
C ARG A 52 -11.59 6.53 15.27
N ASP A 53 -11.60 5.84 14.16
CA ASP A 53 -10.79 4.64 13.99
C ASP A 53 -9.31 5.00 13.78
N LEU A 54 -9.00 6.16 13.19
CA LEU A 54 -7.66 6.73 13.20
C LEU A 54 -7.16 6.98 14.62
N GLY A 55 -7.95 7.62 15.48
CA GLY A 55 -7.61 7.86 16.88
C GLY A 55 -7.33 6.55 17.63
N THR A 56 -8.21 5.55 17.46
CA THR A 56 -8.04 4.20 18.04
C THR A 56 -6.74 3.55 17.57
N ALA A 57 -6.41 3.64 16.28
CA ALA A 57 -5.16 3.10 15.73
C ALA A 57 -3.93 3.81 16.31
N LEU A 58 -3.94 5.14 16.39
CA LEU A 58 -2.84 5.93 16.96
C LEU A 58 -2.59 5.59 18.44
N GLU A 59 -3.64 5.44 19.24
CA GLU A 59 -3.53 5.04 20.66
C GLU A 59 -2.95 3.63 20.79
N ASP A 60 -3.41 2.67 20.01
CA ASP A 60 -2.89 1.31 20.02
C ASP A 60 -1.44 1.24 19.56
N MET A 61 -1.10 1.97 18.47
CA MET A 61 0.28 2.08 18.01
C MET A 61 1.20 2.69 19.07
N ASN A 62 0.76 3.75 19.75
CA ASN A 62 1.54 4.36 20.83
C ASN A 62 1.73 3.42 22.03
N ARG A 63 0.71 2.64 22.37
CA ARG A 63 0.77 1.65 23.44
C ARG A 63 1.74 0.51 23.12
N THR A 64 1.74 0.03 21.86
CA THR A 64 2.56 -1.12 21.42
C THR A 64 3.97 -0.73 20.99
N ASN A 65 4.16 0.52 20.52
CA ASN A 65 5.43 1.04 20.03
C ASN A 65 5.59 2.55 20.36
N PRO A 66 5.74 2.91 21.65
CA PRO A 66 5.78 4.32 22.08
C PRO A 66 6.99 5.11 21.56
N ARG A 67 8.00 4.42 21.03
CA ARG A 67 9.20 5.01 20.43
C ARG A 67 9.29 4.69 18.94
N SER A 68 8.16 4.79 18.25
CA SER A 68 8.08 4.55 16.81
C SER A 68 9.04 5.47 16.05
N SER A 69 9.83 4.88 15.16
CA SER A 69 10.77 5.60 14.29
C SER A 69 10.07 6.35 13.15
N GLY A 70 8.80 6.03 12.86
CA GLY A 70 8.01 6.62 11.79
C GLY A 70 6.61 6.03 11.68
N LEU A 71 5.76 6.73 10.94
CA LEU A 71 4.45 6.25 10.49
C LEU A 71 4.41 6.37 8.97
N ALA A 72 4.10 5.29 8.27
CA ALA A 72 3.81 5.32 6.84
C ALA A 72 2.30 5.21 6.63
N VAL A 73 1.76 6.05 5.75
CA VAL A 73 0.34 6.02 5.36
C VAL A 73 0.26 5.75 3.87
N ALA A 74 -0.27 4.59 3.52
CA ALA A 74 -0.32 4.08 2.16
C ALA A 74 -1.56 4.57 1.40
N GLY A 75 -1.84 5.88 1.44
CA GLY A 75 -2.89 6.54 0.67
C GLY A 75 -4.28 6.50 1.30
N ASP A 76 -5.23 7.11 0.60
CA ASP A 76 -6.63 7.27 0.99
C ASP A 76 -6.77 7.88 2.39
N ILE A 77 -6.11 9.04 2.53
CA ILE A 77 -6.06 9.83 3.76
C ILE A 77 -7.43 10.45 4.04
N THR A 78 -8.04 10.98 2.96
CA THR A 78 -9.32 11.70 2.99
C THR A 78 -10.40 10.89 2.27
N PRO A 79 -11.68 11.14 2.51
CA PRO A 79 -12.75 10.48 1.75
C PRO A 79 -12.89 11.01 0.32
N ARG A 80 -12.44 12.25 0.01
CA ARG A 80 -12.67 12.88 -1.29
C ARG A 80 -11.56 13.82 -1.78
N GLY A 81 -10.72 14.34 -0.87
CA GLY A 81 -9.63 15.26 -1.20
C GLY A 81 -9.93 16.74 -0.94
N TYR A 82 -11.00 17.09 -0.20
CA TYR A 82 -11.25 18.48 0.21
C TYR A 82 -10.22 18.97 1.23
N ASP A 83 -9.83 20.23 1.14
CA ASP A 83 -8.90 20.85 2.10
C ASP A 83 -9.37 20.72 3.56
N ALA A 84 -10.67 20.79 3.82
CA ALA A 84 -11.25 20.57 5.14
C ALA A 84 -11.02 19.15 5.65
N GLU A 85 -11.14 18.15 4.80
CA GLU A 85 -10.91 16.74 5.17
C GLU A 85 -9.44 16.49 5.56
N TYR A 86 -8.48 17.08 4.82
CA TYR A 86 -7.07 17.06 5.22
C TYR A 86 -6.83 17.76 6.57
N ALA A 87 -7.51 18.90 6.81
CA ALA A 87 -7.40 19.62 8.07
C ALA A 87 -7.95 18.80 9.25
N GLU A 88 -9.04 18.06 9.05
CA GLU A 88 -9.62 17.15 10.05
C GLU A 88 -8.64 16.02 10.41
N VAL A 89 -8.03 15.36 9.42
CA VAL A 89 -7.01 14.33 9.65
C VAL A 89 -5.80 14.92 10.38
N ALA A 90 -5.34 16.10 9.99
CA ALA A 90 -4.22 16.76 10.66
C ALA A 90 -4.56 17.11 12.13
N ALA A 91 -5.80 17.56 12.40
CA ALA A 91 -6.26 17.84 13.73
C ALA A 91 -6.37 16.57 14.59
N GLU A 92 -6.83 15.46 14.03
CA GLU A 92 -6.87 14.18 14.74
C GLU A 92 -5.48 13.67 15.09
N LEU A 93 -4.54 13.71 14.14
CA LEU A 93 -3.13 13.39 14.41
C LEU A 93 -2.56 14.24 15.55
N ALA A 94 -2.87 15.54 15.58
CA ALA A 94 -2.37 16.46 16.61
C ALA A 94 -2.94 16.17 18.02
N ARG A 95 -4.06 15.46 18.14
CA ARG A 95 -4.66 15.05 19.43
C ARG A 95 -3.95 13.83 20.03
N HIS A 96 -3.23 13.06 19.22
CA HIS A 96 -2.64 11.79 19.62
C HIS A 96 -1.11 11.83 19.56
N THR A 97 -0.46 11.08 20.44
CA THR A 97 0.98 10.83 20.32
C THR A 97 1.24 9.90 19.15
N HIS A 98 2.07 10.35 18.22
CA HIS A 98 2.50 9.56 17.06
C HIS A 98 3.96 9.84 16.70
N ALA A 99 4.52 9.05 15.78
CA ALA A 99 5.87 9.28 15.29
C ALA A 99 6.00 10.65 14.61
N ARG A 100 7.11 11.37 14.88
CA ARG A 100 7.35 12.71 14.32
C ARG A 100 7.44 12.71 12.78
N THR A 101 8.02 11.66 12.20
CA THR A 101 8.16 11.53 10.76
C THR A 101 7.00 10.68 10.22
N VAL A 102 6.20 11.28 9.33
CA VAL A 102 5.13 10.58 8.62
C VAL A 102 5.44 10.57 7.13
N ALA A 103 5.45 9.40 6.51
CA ALA A 103 5.58 9.20 5.08
C ALA A 103 4.19 8.99 4.47
N TRP A 104 3.74 9.95 3.68
CA TRP A 104 2.45 9.93 3.01
C TRP A 104 2.58 9.39 1.60
N ALA A 105 1.77 8.41 1.20
CA ALA A 105 1.45 8.15 -0.20
C ALA A 105 0.11 8.81 -0.54
N VAL A 106 -0.15 9.11 -1.80
CA VAL A 106 -1.44 9.58 -2.28
C VAL A 106 -2.25 8.36 -2.73
N GLY A 107 -3.54 8.32 -2.42
CA GLY A 107 -4.48 7.32 -2.92
C GLY A 107 -5.43 7.89 -3.98
N ASN A 108 -6.46 7.15 -4.34
CA ASN A 108 -7.45 7.58 -5.32
C ASN A 108 -8.52 8.49 -4.70
N HIS A 109 -8.86 8.33 -3.44
CA HIS A 109 -9.83 9.18 -2.75
C HIS A 109 -9.39 10.63 -2.64
N GLU A 110 -8.10 10.92 -2.67
CA GLU A 110 -7.56 12.28 -2.75
C GLU A 110 -8.00 13.03 -4.01
N PHE A 111 -8.52 12.33 -5.02
CA PHE A 111 -8.92 12.89 -6.32
C PHE A 111 -10.44 12.91 -6.55
N TYR A 112 -11.26 12.63 -5.55
CA TYR A 112 -12.72 12.47 -5.74
C TYR A 112 -13.54 13.75 -5.66
N VAL A 113 -12.95 14.88 -5.26
CA VAL A 113 -13.65 16.20 -5.27
C VAL A 113 -14.42 16.44 -6.57
N PRO A 114 -13.87 16.21 -7.79
CA PRO A 114 -14.59 16.48 -9.03
C PRO A 114 -15.81 15.60 -9.27
N LYS A 115 -15.98 14.51 -8.54
CA LYS A 115 -17.20 13.68 -8.58
C LYS A 115 -18.38 14.32 -7.83
N TRP A 116 -18.14 15.42 -7.08
CA TRP A 116 -19.10 16.06 -6.17
C TRP A 116 -19.29 17.52 -6.53
N ARG A 117 -20.52 18.00 -6.51
CA ARG A 117 -20.85 19.42 -6.67
C ARG A 117 -20.56 20.22 -5.39
N ASP A 118 -20.80 19.61 -4.25
CA ASP A 118 -20.47 20.06 -2.90
C ASP A 118 -20.22 18.82 -2.02
N PRO A 119 -19.69 18.94 -0.78
CA PRO A 119 -19.35 17.79 0.05
C PRO A 119 -20.48 16.80 0.34
N ALA A 120 -21.74 17.17 0.11
CA ALA A 120 -22.91 16.32 0.37
C ALA A 120 -23.58 15.80 -0.92
N THR A 121 -23.28 16.39 -2.09
CA THR A 121 -24.03 16.13 -3.33
C THR A 121 -23.14 15.51 -4.40
N LEU A 122 -23.26 14.16 -4.57
CA LEU A 122 -22.62 13.45 -5.66
C LEU A 122 -23.20 13.91 -7.01
N ALA A 123 -22.36 14.27 -7.95
CA ALA A 123 -22.72 14.83 -9.25
C ALA A 123 -21.71 14.44 -10.33
N GLN A 124 -21.61 13.15 -10.60
CA GLN A 124 -20.66 12.60 -11.60
C GLN A 124 -21.05 12.99 -13.04
N ASP A 125 -22.33 13.25 -13.29
CA ASP A 125 -22.88 13.69 -14.58
C ASP A 125 -22.41 15.10 -14.98
N THR A 126 -22.02 15.92 -14.02
CA THR A 126 -21.50 17.28 -14.23
C THR A 126 -20.00 17.38 -13.94
N TRP A 127 -19.30 16.23 -13.90
CA TRP A 127 -17.86 16.19 -13.74
C TRP A 127 -17.14 17.17 -14.70
N PRO A 128 -16.13 17.92 -14.30
CA PRO A 128 -15.40 17.90 -13.04
C PRO A 128 -15.89 18.90 -11.96
N ASN A 129 -17.12 19.41 -12.06
CA ASN A 129 -17.75 20.28 -11.06
C ASN A 129 -16.91 21.51 -10.67
N GLY A 130 -16.22 22.12 -11.65
CA GLY A 130 -15.35 23.28 -11.44
C GLY A 130 -13.99 22.97 -10.80
N THR A 131 -13.68 21.72 -10.50
CA THR A 131 -12.40 21.29 -9.94
C THR A 131 -11.37 21.08 -11.04
N THR A 132 -10.12 21.46 -10.80
CA THR A 132 -9.01 21.20 -11.71
C THR A 132 -8.08 20.14 -11.13
N GLU A 133 -7.46 19.32 -11.99
CA GLU A 133 -6.49 18.31 -11.57
C GLU A 133 -5.37 18.92 -10.70
N ASP A 134 -4.85 20.07 -11.12
CA ASP A 134 -3.80 20.79 -10.40
C ASP A 134 -4.23 21.22 -8.97
N SER A 135 -5.52 21.55 -8.77
CA SER A 135 -6.02 21.87 -7.43
C SER A 135 -6.02 20.68 -6.47
N LEU A 136 -6.26 19.48 -6.98
CA LEU A 136 -6.23 18.23 -6.21
C LEU A 136 -4.81 17.93 -5.73
N PHE A 137 -3.85 17.96 -6.66
CA PHE A 137 -2.45 17.76 -6.30
C PHE A 137 -1.93 18.83 -5.32
N ARG A 138 -2.33 20.10 -5.49
CA ARG A 138 -1.98 21.15 -4.52
C ARG A 138 -2.54 20.89 -3.12
N GLY A 139 -3.76 20.33 -2.99
CA GLY A 139 -4.32 19.90 -1.71
C GLY A 139 -3.42 18.92 -1.00
N PHE A 140 -3.09 17.83 -1.69
CA PHE A 140 -2.15 16.83 -1.19
C PHE A 140 -0.76 17.40 -0.87
N TYR A 141 -0.20 18.21 -1.75
CA TYR A 141 1.14 18.81 -1.55
C TYR A 141 1.21 19.71 -0.33
N ARG A 142 0.17 20.52 -0.07
CA ARG A 142 0.08 21.33 1.15
C ARG A 142 0.04 20.46 2.40
N PHE A 143 -0.79 19.42 2.40
CA PHE A 143 -0.91 18.50 3.52
C PHE A 143 0.39 17.74 3.77
N ALA A 144 0.95 17.12 2.74
CA ALA A 144 2.18 16.33 2.84
C ALA A 144 3.45 17.20 2.95
N ARG A 145 3.34 18.53 2.84
CA ARG A 145 4.44 19.53 2.89
C ARG A 145 5.56 19.24 1.90
N ARG A 146 5.20 18.95 0.66
CA ARG A 146 6.15 18.64 -0.43
C ARG A 146 5.53 19.00 -1.79
N GLY A 147 6.35 19.05 -2.86
CA GLY A 147 5.92 19.43 -4.20
C GLY A 147 5.79 18.27 -5.20
N THR A 148 5.87 17.02 -4.72
CA THR A 148 5.75 15.81 -5.56
C THR A 148 4.94 14.73 -4.84
N VAL A 149 4.37 13.79 -5.59
CA VAL A 149 3.67 12.63 -5.01
C VAL A 149 4.65 11.57 -4.48
N TYR A 150 5.88 11.58 -4.96
CA TYR A 150 6.92 10.67 -4.51
C TYR A 150 7.97 11.38 -3.64
N ALA A 151 8.49 10.68 -2.65
CA ALA A 151 9.48 11.23 -1.72
C ALA A 151 10.27 10.13 -1.04
N GLU A 152 11.41 10.50 -0.46
CA GLU A 152 12.21 9.64 0.42
C GLU A 152 12.20 10.17 1.84
N HIS A 153 11.97 9.27 2.78
CA HIS A 153 12.03 9.50 4.22
C HIS A 153 13.01 8.54 4.87
N SER A 154 13.35 8.78 6.12
CA SER A 154 14.19 7.89 6.94
C SER A 154 13.49 7.59 8.26
N PHE A 155 13.25 6.33 8.54
CA PHE A 155 12.70 5.87 9.82
C PHE A 155 13.80 5.14 10.60
N GLY A 156 14.46 5.87 11.51
CA GLY A 156 15.57 5.33 12.30
C GLY A 156 16.76 4.85 11.44
N GLY A 157 17.01 5.50 10.30
CA GLY A 157 18.07 5.12 9.36
C GLY A 157 17.66 4.09 8.29
N VAL A 158 16.39 3.65 8.30
CA VAL A 158 15.79 2.80 7.26
C VAL A 158 15.16 3.69 6.18
N PRO A 159 15.50 3.53 4.89
CA PRO A 159 14.90 4.30 3.81
C PRO A 159 13.45 3.89 3.56
N VAL A 160 12.57 4.88 3.45
CA VAL A 160 11.17 4.74 3.11
C VAL A 160 10.86 5.61 1.91
N LEU A 161 10.46 5.00 0.80
CA LEU A 161 10.13 5.67 -0.46
C LEU A 161 8.62 5.65 -0.65
N SER A 162 7.96 6.80 -0.71
CA SER A 162 6.57 6.88 -1.13
C SER A 162 6.47 7.07 -2.64
N LEU A 163 5.51 6.39 -3.27
CA LEU A 163 5.13 6.52 -4.67
C LEU A 163 3.67 6.95 -4.76
N GLY A 164 3.28 7.51 -5.91
CA GLY A 164 1.87 7.85 -6.16
C GLY A 164 1.64 8.23 -7.61
N THR A 165 0.39 8.21 -8.03
CA THR A 165 0.00 8.69 -9.36
C THR A 165 0.34 10.17 -9.53
N GLU A 166 0.81 10.56 -10.71
CA GLU A 166 1.09 11.95 -11.07
C GLU A 166 0.00 12.53 -12.00
N LYS A 167 -1.05 11.73 -12.24
CA LYS A 167 -2.24 12.13 -12.98
C LYS A 167 -3.48 11.52 -12.36
N TYR A 168 -4.57 12.26 -12.33
CA TYR A 168 -5.89 11.68 -12.16
C TYR A 168 -6.43 11.33 -13.53
N MET A 169 -6.39 10.05 -13.87
CA MET A 169 -6.49 9.59 -15.25
C MET A 169 -7.77 10.00 -15.96
N HIS A 170 -8.86 10.23 -15.24
CA HIS A 170 -10.12 10.67 -15.85
C HIS A 170 -10.05 12.05 -16.55
N TYR A 171 -9.10 12.92 -16.17
CA TYR A 171 -8.83 14.17 -16.94
C TYR A 171 -8.12 13.93 -18.27
N HIS A 172 -7.52 12.77 -18.46
CA HIS A 172 -6.69 12.42 -19.64
C HIS A 172 -7.36 11.39 -20.54
N ASP A 173 -8.13 10.45 -19.96
CA ASP A 173 -8.93 9.45 -20.66
C ASP A 173 -10.23 9.20 -19.90
N PRO A 174 -11.40 9.55 -20.48
CA PRO A 174 -12.70 9.40 -19.79
C PRO A 174 -13.11 7.95 -19.53
N LYS A 175 -12.36 6.96 -20.04
CA LYS A 175 -12.57 5.53 -19.73
C LYS A 175 -11.86 5.08 -18.46
N LEU A 176 -10.91 5.87 -17.99
CA LEU A 176 -10.11 5.60 -16.80
C LEU A 176 -10.59 6.47 -15.63
N TRP A 177 -10.35 6.02 -14.42
CA TRP A 177 -10.69 6.74 -13.18
C TRP A 177 -9.52 6.73 -12.21
N ASP A 178 -9.31 5.60 -11.56
CA ASP A 178 -8.43 5.46 -10.41
C ASP A 178 -7.08 4.82 -10.77
N GLU A 179 -6.84 4.57 -12.07
CA GLU A 179 -5.61 3.97 -12.55
C GLU A 179 -4.40 4.88 -12.25
N VAL A 180 -3.34 4.25 -11.81
CA VAL A 180 -2.08 4.90 -11.45
C VAL A 180 -1.23 5.14 -12.70
N TRP A 181 -0.85 6.40 -12.90
CA TRP A 181 0.12 6.78 -13.91
C TRP A 181 1.40 7.28 -13.25
N LEU A 182 2.52 6.60 -13.54
CA LEU A 182 3.84 6.96 -13.05
C LEU A 182 4.67 7.55 -14.19
N SER A 183 5.25 8.74 -13.98
CA SER A 183 6.15 9.33 -14.98
C SER A 183 7.48 8.58 -15.07
N GLU A 184 8.16 8.69 -16.21
CA GLU A 184 9.53 8.20 -16.35
C GLU A 184 10.50 8.86 -15.34
N ALA A 185 10.21 10.09 -14.93
CA ALA A 185 10.99 10.77 -13.89
C ALA A 185 10.85 10.06 -12.55
N GLN A 186 9.62 9.72 -12.12
CA GLN A 186 9.38 8.98 -10.87
C GLN A 186 9.98 7.56 -10.93
N LEU A 187 9.78 6.85 -12.05
CA LEU A 187 10.31 5.48 -12.23
C LEU A 187 11.85 5.48 -12.25
N THR A 188 12.48 6.42 -12.93
CA THR A 188 13.93 6.58 -12.93
C THR A 188 14.47 6.95 -11.55
N TRP A 189 13.79 7.85 -10.84
CA TRP A 189 14.13 8.18 -9.46
C TRP A 189 14.05 6.94 -8.54
N LEU A 190 12.98 6.16 -8.64
CA LEU A 190 12.82 4.92 -7.87
C LEU A 190 13.98 3.94 -8.15
N GLU A 191 14.30 3.69 -9.43
CA GLU A 191 15.39 2.81 -9.83
C GLU A 191 16.74 3.26 -9.25
N GLN A 192 17.03 4.56 -9.33
CA GLN A 192 18.25 5.15 -8.78
C GLN A 192 18.32 5.03 -7.26
N ARG A 193 17.19 5.27 -6.55
CA ARG A 193 17.15 5.16 -5.08
C ARG A 193 17.30 3.72 -4.61
N LEU A 194 16.64 2.76 -5.25
CA LEU A 194 16.80 1.34 -4.95
C LEU A 194 18.25 0.88 -5.18
N ALA A 195 18.85 1.25 -6.31
CA ALA A 195 20.25 0.92 -6.57
C ALA A 195 21.21 1.59 -5.56
N TYR A 196 20.95 2.83 -5.15
CA TYR A 196 21.73 3.54 -4.14
C TYR A 196 21.73 2.80 -2.79
N TRP A 197 20.55 2.36 -2.32
CA TRP A 197 20.41 1.69 -1.04
C TRP A 197 20.85 0.22 -1.08
N ALA A 198 20.67 -0.47 -2.20
CA ALA A 198 21.18 -1.82 -2.40
C ALA A 198 22.72 -1.88 -2.27
N ARG A 199 23.44 -0.89 -2.85
CA ARG A 199 24.90 -0.78 -2.68
C ARG A 199 25.31 -0.55 -1.22
N ARG A 200 24.42 -0.03 -0.39
CA ARG A 200 24.62 0.17 1.06
C ARG A 200 24.08 -0.97 1.90
N ARG A 201 23.61 -2.03 1.26
CA ARG A 201 23.02 -3.21 1.91
C ARG A 201 21.87 -2.89 2.85
N LYS A 202 21.10 -1.83 2.54
CA LYS A 202 19.94 -1.42 3.32
C LYS A 202 18.67 -1.99 2.72
N PRO A 203 17.77 -2.60 3.51
CA PRO A 203 16.41 -2.87 3.04
C PRO A 203 15.70 -1.55 2.74
N VAL A 204 14.84 -1.56 1.73
CA VAL A 204 14.08 -0.38 1.33
C VAL A 204 12.59 -0.66 1.49
N MET A 205 11.91 0.20 2.22
CA MET A 205 10.47 0.21 2.36
C MET A 205 9.88 1.10 1.26
N VAL A 206 9.03 0.55 0.43
CA VAL A 206 8.30 1.30 -0.60
C VAL A 206 6.85 1.34 -0.19
N VAL A 207 6.25 2.52 -0.20
CA VAL A 207 4.86 2.75 0.20
C VAL A 207 4.10 3.32 -0.98
N THR A 208 3.05 2.67 -1.38
CA THR A 208 2.15 3.11 -2.46
C THR A 208 0.72 2.79 -2.05
N HIS A 209 -0.27 3.37 -2.74
CA HIS A 209 -1.65 3.05 -2.39
C HIS A 209 -2.15 1.77 -3.05
N HIS A 210 -2.14 1.74 -4.37
CA HIS A 210 -2.68 0.61 -5.14
C HIS A 210 -1.79 -0.63 -5.04
N PRO A 211 -2.36 -1.85 -4.99
CA PRO A 211 -1.59 -3.08 -5.04
C PRO A 211 -1.05 -3.34 -6.44
N LEU A 212 0.08 -4.03 -6.52
CA LEU A 212 0.53 -4.58 -7.79
C LEU A 212 -0.37 -5.74 -8.22
N PRO A 213 -0.66 -5.89 -9.52
CA PRO A 213 -1.52 -6.95 -10.02
C PRO A 213 -0.99 -8.34 -9.63
N ASN A 214 -1.92 -9.24 -9.27
CA ASN A 214 -1.61 -10.62 -8.92
C ASN A 214 -0.55 -10.77 -7.82
N THR A 215 -0.69 -10.01 -6.73
CA THR A 215 0.20 -10.08 -5.57
C THR A 215 -0.56 -10.42 -4.29
N VAL A 216 -0.84 -9.43 -3.44
CA VAL A 216 -1.51 -9.64 -2.14
C VAL A 216 -3.03 -9.74 -2.28
N SER A 217 -3.69 -10.06 -1.17
CA SER A 217 -5.14 -10.18 -1.03
C SER A 217 -5.88 -9.00 -1.67
N GLY A 218 -6.93 -9.31 -2.43
CA GLY A 218 -7.69 -8.36 -3.23
C GLY A 218 -7.11 -8.06 -4.61
N SER A 219 -5.78 -8.09 -4.81
CA SER A 219 -5.15 -7.71 -6.09
C SER A 219 -5.48 -8.64 -7.28
N HIS A 220 -6.03 -9.83 -7.00
CA HIS A 220 -6.55 -10.76 -8.01
C HIS A 220 -8.00 -10.44 -8.41
N ASN A 221 -8.69 -9.63 -7.61
CA ASN A 221 -10.07 -9.25 -7.88
C ASN A 221 -10.10 -8.33 -9.11
N ARG A 222 -11.14 -8.50 -9.94
CA ARG A 222 -11.33 -7.68 -11.16
C ARG A 222 -11.43 -6.17 -10.88
N LEU A 223 -11.77 -5.79 -9.65
CA LEU A 223 -11.87 -4.39 -9.22
C LEU A 223 -10.50 -3.71 -9.14
N TYR A 224 -9.42 -4.50 -8.87
CA TYR A 224 -8.09 -3.98 -8.55
C TYR A 224 -6.98 -4.48 -9.50
N SER A 225 -7.32 -5.36 -10.46
CA SER A 225 -6.30 -6.08 -11.25
C SER A 225 -5.63 -5.25 -12.34
N ARG A 226 -6.07 -4.01 -12.59
CA ARG A 226 -5.60 -3.15 -13.69
C ARG A 226 -5.18 -1.74 -13.26
N ASP A 227 -4.88 -1.56 -11.99
CA ASP A 227 -4.68 -0.24 -11.42
C ASP A 227 -3.43 0.49 -11.94
N TYR A 228 -2.36 -0.23 -12.31
CA TYR A 228 -1.13 0.39 -12.81
C TYR A 228 -1.03 0.36 -14.34
N LEU A 229 -0.93 1.55 -14.96
CA LEU A 229 -0.69 1.66 -16.41
C LEU A 229 0.73 1.25 -16.79
N GLN A 230 1.71 1.41 -15.90
CA GLN A 230 3.11 1.01 -16.09
C GLN A 230 3.51 -0.19 -15.22
N ALA A 231 2.59 -1.14 -14.98
CA ALA A 231 2.81 -2.29 -14.08
C ALA A 231 4.10 -3.07 -14.41
N ASP A 232 4.33 -3.38 -15.67
CA ASP A 232 5.50 -4.17 -16.10
C ASP A 232 6.81 -3.43 -15.82
N ARG A 233 6.84 -2.11 -16.07
CA ARG A 233 8.01 -1.28 -15.80
C ARG A 233 8.31 -1.20 -14.31
N LEU A 234 7.29 -0.96 -13.48
CA LEU A 234 7.41 -0.92 -12.03
C LEU A 234 7.85 -2.29 -11.46
N LEU A 235 7.23 -3.38 -11.92
CA LEU A 235 7.62 -4.74 -11.55
C LEU A 235 9.07 -5.04 -11.94
N GLY A 236 9.50 -4.63 -13.14
CA GLY A 236 10.87 -4.80 -13.61
C GLY A 236 11.90 -4.05 -12.76
N ILE A 237 11.56 -2.89 -12.21
CA ILE A 237 12.41 -2.13 -11.29
C ILE A 237 12.48 -2.82 -9.93
N LEU A 238 11.32 -3.08 -9.30
CA LEU A 238 11.24 -3.68 -7.96
C LEU A 238 11.83 -5.09 -7.94
N GLY A 239 11.55 -5.88 -8.97
CA GLY A 239 11.94 -7.28 -9.08
C GLY A 239 13.45 -7.53 -9.04
N ARG A 240 14.29 -6.53 -9.34
CA ARG A 240 15.75 -6.65 -9.25
C ARG A 240 16.29 -6.63 -7.83
N HIS A 241 15.46 -6.27 -6.84
CA HIS A 241 15.91 -5.99 -5.47
C HIS A 241 15.21 -6.90 -4.46
N ARG A 242 15.94 -7.86 -3.90
CA ARG A 242 15.43 -8.84 -2.94
C ARG A 242 14.92 -8.22 -1.64
N ASP A 243 15.65 -7.21 -1.12
CA ASP A 243 15.40 -6.60 0.18
C ASP A 243 14.48 -5.35 0.07
N VAL A 244 13.60 -5.36 -0.93
CA VAL A 244 12.50 -4.39 -1.06
C VAL A 244 11.24 -4.95 -0.40
N PHE A 245 10.56 -4.09 0.35
CA PHE A 245 9.26 -4.32 0.98
C PHE A 245 8.28 -3.28 0.47
N LEU A 246 7.34 -3.70 -0.38
CA LEU A 246 6.27 -2.85 -0.89
C LEU A 246 5.04 -2.98 -0.01
N PHE A 247 4.58 -1.87 0.55
CA PHE A 247 3.35 -1.78 1.33
C PHE A 247 2.27 -1.09 0.49
N CYS A 248 1.08 -1.69 0.42
CA CYS A 248 -0.06 -1.17 -0.32
C CYS A 248 -1.37 -1.35 0.43
N GLY A 249 -2.29 -0.40 0.25
CA GLY A 249 -3.65 -0.40 0.77
C GLY A 249 -4.68 -0.68 -0.32
N HIS A 250 -5.68 0.21 -0.46
CA HIS A 250 -6.69 0.26 -1.50
C HIS A 250 -7.74 -0.85 -1.47
N THR A 251 -7.33 -2.10 -1.30
CA THR A 251 -8.25 -3.24 -1.30
C THR A 251 -9.04 -3.37 -0.01
N HIS A 252 -8.58 -2.79 1.09
CA HIS A 252 -9.16 -2.94 2.43
C HIS A 252 -9.30 -4.41 2.89
N TRP A 253 -8.62 -5.35 2.25
CA TRP A 253 -8.81 -6.77 2.53
C TRP A 253 -8.17 -7.18 3.85
N ASP A 254 -8.89 -8.08 4.57
CA ASP A 254 -8.56 -8.50 5.92
C ASP A 254 -7.16 -9.13 6.02
N LEU A 255 -6.32 -8.60 6.90
CA LEU A 255 -4.97 -9.12 7.18
C LEU A 255 -4.96 -10.52 7.82
N ALA A 256 -6.12 -11.04 8.24
CA ALA A 256 -6.27 -12.42 8.66
C ALA A 256 -6.19 -13.42 7.51
N LEU A 257 -6.34 -12.99 6.25
CA LEU A 257 -6.22 -13.82 5.05
C LEU A 257 -4.79 -14.36 4.88
N SER A 258 -4.63 -15.45 4.13
CA SER A 258 -3.32 -16.11 3.96
C SER A 258 -2.36 -15.33 3.07
N ASP A 259 -2.90 -14.58 2.12
CA ASP A 259 -2.19 -13.84 1.08
C ASP A 259 -2.01 -12.33 1.39
N TRP A 260 -2.15 -11.92 2.67
CA TRP A 260 -1.83 -10.55 3.11
C TRP A 260 -0.37 -10.16 2.85
N TYR A 261 0.49 -11.15 2.60
CA TYR A 261 1.90 -11.04 2.27
C TYR A 261 2.30 -12.07 1.22
N VAL A 262 3.09 -11.64 0.25
CA VAL A 262 3.68 -12.54 -0.76
C VAL A 262 5.13 -12.17 -1.08
N ARG A 263 5.90 -13.13 -1.60
CA ARG A 263 7.17 -12.89 -2.31
C ARG A 263 6.87 -12.86 -3.80
N ARG A 264 7.11 -11.71 -4.44
CA ARG A 264 6.89 -11.56 -5.89
C ARG A 264 8.19 -11.76 -6.65
N VAL A 265 8.32 -12.89 -7.33
CA VAL A 265 9.38 -13.14 -8.29
C VAL A 265 8.95 -12.54 -9.64
N VAL A 266 9.84 -11.77 -10.26
CA VAL A 266 9.60 -11.16 -11.57
C VAL A 266 10.45 -11.89 -12.61
N PRO A 267 9.83 -12.58 -13.60
CA PRO A 267 10.56 -13.27 -14.65
C PRO A 267 11.53 -12.34 -15.40
N GLY A 268 12.69 -12.85 -15.76
CA GLY A 268 13.73 -12.07 -16.47
C GLY A 268 14.60 -11.19 -15.57
N THR A 269 14.36 -11.17 -14.26
CA THR A 269 15.28 -10.54 -13.29
C THR A 269 16.25 -11.59 -12.69
N ALA A 270 17.43 -11.14 -12.25
CA ALA A 270 18.41 -12.02 -11.60
C ALA A 270 18.02 -12.37 -10.14
N ASN A 271 17.01 -11.73 -9.60
CA ASN A 271 16.53 -11.95 -8.23
C ASN A 271 15.51 -13.10 -8.19
N LEU A 272 15.98 -14.29 -7.97
CA LEU A 272 15.15 -15.51 -7.91
C LEU A 272 14.31 -15.60 -6.62
N ASP A 273 14.67 -14.86 -5.57
CA ASP A 273 13.92 -14.81 -4.30
C ASP A 273 12.73 -13.85 -4.36
N GLY A 274 12.67 -12.99 -5.38
CA GLY A 274 11.66 -11.95 -5.51
C GLY A 274 11.81 -10.83 -4.46
N PHE A 275 10.80 -9.95 -4.38
CA PHE A 275 10.68 -8.91 -3.35
C PHE A 275 9.40 -9.11 -2.53
N SER A 276 9.31 -8.46 -1.37
CA SER A 276 8.15 -8.57 -0.48
C SER A 276 7.05 -7.61 -0.89
N VAL A 277 5.80 -8.08 -0.96
CA VAL A 277 4.59 -7.25 -1.09
C VAL A 277 3.70 -7.53 0.11
N VAL A 278 3.19 -6.48 0.74
CA VAL A 278 2.44 -6.55 2.00
C VAL A 278 1.19 -5.69 1.88
N ASN A 279 0.02 -6.27 2.11
CA ASN A 279 -1.22 -5.54 2.29
C ASN A 279 -1.21 -4.85 3.66
N THR A 280 -1.70 -3.61 3.74
CA THR A 280 -1.75 -2.83 4.98
C THR A 280 -3.09 -2.96 5.73
N GLY A 281 -4.07 -3.68 5.16
CA GLY A 281 -5.44 -3.63 5.65
C GLY A 281 -6.06 -2.26 5.40
N ALA A 282 -6.91 -1.81 6.31
CA ALA A 282 -7.48 -0.46 6.29
C ALA A 282 -7.79 0.02 7.71
N VAL A 283 -7.74 1.33 7.93
CA VAL A 283 -8.23 1.96 9.17
C VAL A 283 -9.75 1.96 9.19
N GLN A 284 -10.38 2.26 8.06
CA GLN A 284 -11.83 2.28 7.89
C GLN A 284 -12.41 0.86 7.76
N THR A 285 -13.26 0.59 6.84
CA THR A 285 -13.96 -0.69 6.60
C THR A 285 -13.06 -1.75 5.98
N GLY A 286 -13.20 -3.01 6.38
CA GLY A 286 -12.54 -4.16 5.76
C GLY A 286 -13.41 -4.91 4.77
N TYR A 287 -12.77 -5.54 3.77
CA TYR A 287 -13.45 -6.37 2.76
C TYR A 287 -12.82 -7.76 2.64
N THR A 288 -13.58 -8.66 2.06
CA THR A 288 -13.17 -10.02 1.67
C THR A 288 -13.91 -10.45 0.40
N ASP A 289 -13.48 -11.55 -0.21
CA ASP A 289 -14.10 -12.09 -1.44
C ASP A 289 -15.58 -12.47 -1.20
N ASP A 290 -16.45 -12.07 -2.12
CA ASP A 290 -17.88 -12.45 -2.13
C ASP A 290 -18.14 -13.83 -2.78
N GLY A 291 -17.08 -14.50 -3.25
CA GLY A 291 -17.16 -15.78 -3.99
C GLY A 291 -17.66 -15.64 -5.43
N LYS A 292 -17.82 -14.41 -5.95
CA LYS A 292 -18.34 -14.11 -7.29
C LYS A 292 -17.43 -13.17 -8.08
N GLY A 293 -16.21 -12.93 -7.56
CA GLY A 293 -15.22 -12.01 -8.14
C GLY A 293 -15.49 -10.53 -7.81
N GLY A 294 -16.31 -10.27 -6.82
CA GLY A 294 -16.50 -9.00 -6.14
C GLY A 294 -16.01 -9.06 -4.69
N GLU A 295 -16.52 -8.17 -3.86
CA GLU A 295 -16.17 -8.11 -2.45
C GLU A 295 -17.38 -7.84 -1.56
N VAL A 296 -17.25 -8.20 -0.28
CA VAL A 296 -18.24 -7.98 0.76
C VAL A 296 -17.54 -7.47 2.03
N SER A 297 -18.19 -6.57 2.74
CA SER A 297 -17.64 -6.01 3.98
C SER A 297 -17.45 -7.10 5.04
N VAL A 298 -16.30 -7.05 5.74
CA VAL A 298 -16.05 -7.88 6.91
C VAL A 298 -17.01 -7.47 8.02
N PRO A 299 -17.76 -8.43 8.63
CA PRO A 299 -18.71 -8.10 9.68
C PRO A 299 -18.02 -7.59 10.96
N GLY A 300 -18.67 -6.66 11.66
CA GLY A 300 -18.22 -6.15 12.95
C GLY A 300 -17.26 -4.96 12.83
N THR A 301 -16.53 -4.70 13.91
CA THR A 301 -15.54 -3.61 13.97
C THR A 301 -14.27 -4.02 13.22
N PHE A 302 -13.85 -3.19 12.28
CA PHE A 302 -12.62 -3.39 11.52
C PHE A 302 -11.72 -2.17 11.69
N ASN A 303 -10.45 -2.38 12.00
CA ASN A 303 -9.43 -1.33 12.03
C ASN A 303 -8.06 -2.01 12.09
N GLN A 304 -7.36 -2.07 10.97
CA GLN A 304 -6.15 -2.87 10.85
C GLN A 304 -4.97 -2.09 10.28
N GLY A 305 -3.77 -2.57 10.59
CA GLY A 305 -2.52 -2.04 10.05
C GLY A 305 -1.34 -2.89 10.49
N LEU A 306 -0.13 -2.33 10.33
CA LEU A 306 1.10 -3.09 10.51
C LEU A 306 2.05 -2.42 11.52
N GLN A 307 2.84 -3.25 12.18
CA GLN A 307 4.11 -2.86 12.80
C GLN A 307 5.25 -3.56 12.09
N VAL A 308 6.28 -2.81 11.75
CA VAL A 308 7.48 -3.31 11.05
C VAL A 308 8.68 -3.13 11.96
N GLU A 309 9.42 -4.22 12.20
CA GLU A 309 10.65 -4.26 12.97
C GLU A 309 11.81 -4.59 12.04
N VAL A 310 12.76 -3.69 11.89
CA VAL A 310 13.94 -3.89 11.06
C VAL A 310 15.12 -4.23 11.93
N PHE A 311 15.74 -5.36 11.68
CA PHE A 311 16.95 -5.84 12.35
C PHE A 311 18.12 -5.81 11.35
N HIS A 312 19.32 -6.10 11.82
CA HIS A 312 20.50 -6.16 10.95
C HIS A 312 20.45 -7.28 9.91
N ASP A 313 19.77 -8.38 10.23
CA ASP A 313 19.73 -9.63 9.44
C ASP A 313 18.34 -9.98 8.89
N ARG A 314 17.29 -9.27 9.30
CA ARG A 314 15.90 -9.58 8.95
C ARG A 314 14.97 -8.41 9.11
N VAL A 315 13.80 -8.50 8.47
CA VAL A 315 12.64 -7.65 8.73
C VAL A 315 11.50 -8.52 9.24
N VAL A 316 10.84 -8.06 10.29
CA VAL A 316 9.63 -8.69 10.85
C VAL A 316 8.46 -7.75 10.57
N VAL A 317 7.43 -8.25 9.90
CA VAL A 317 6.16 -7.52 9.70
C VAL A 317 5.08 -8.22 10.50
N LYS A 318 4.33 -7.44 11.27
CA LYS A 318 3.25 -7.92 12.13
C LYS A 318 1.96 -7.21 11.76
N ALA A 319 0.93 -7.98 11.46
CA ALA A 319 -0.42 -7.47 11.26
C ALA A 319 -1.13 -7.28 12.61
N ARG A 320 -1.79 -6.15 12.76
CA ARG A 320 -2.46 -5.73 13.99
C ARG A 320 -3.92 -5.38 13.71
N ASP A 321 -4.80 -5.87 14.57
CA ASP A 321 -6.16 -5.40 14.71
C ASP A 321 -6.16 -4.37 15.86
N PHE A 322 -6.28 -3.09 15.52
CA PHE A 322 -6.22 -1.99 16.47
C PHE A 322 -7.47 -1.93 17.33
N ALA A 323 -8.65 -2.23 16.76
CA ALA A 323 -9.92 -2.22 17.48
C ALA A 323 -9.95 -3.30 18.54
N ALA A 324 -9.53 -4.53 18.22
CA ALA A 324 -9.47 -5.63 19.17
C ALA A 324 -8.18 -5.62 20.01
N GLY A 325 -7.20 -4.79 19.72
CA GLY A 325 -5.94 -4.72 20.43
C GLY A 325 -5.13 -6.02 20.36
N ARG A 326 -5.16 -6.75 19.23
CA ARG A 326 -4.52 -8.07 19.08
C ARG A 326 -3.66 -8.18 17.83
N TRP A 327 -2.63 -9.02 17.88
CA TRP A 327 -1.85 -9.40 16.72
C TRP A 327 -2.60 -10.46 15.90
N LEU A 328 -2.69 -10.27 14.59
CA LEU A 328 -3.33 -11.19 13.66
C LEU A 328 -2.33 -12.17 13.06
N LYS A 329 -1.25 -11.63 12.52
CA LYS A 329 -0.26 -12.39 11.75
C LYS A 329 1.15 -11.84 12.00
N ARG A 330 2.15 -12.66 11.64
CA ARG A 330 3.56 -12.26 11.67
C ARG A 330 4.32 -13.00 10.58
N ILE A 331 5.20 -12.27 9.90
CA ILE A 331 6.22 -12.86 9.01
C ILE A 331 7.60 -12.40 9.43
N THR A 332 8.61 -13.20 9.09
CA THR A 332 10.02 -12.84 9.25
C THR A 332 10.73 -13.11 7.91
N VAL A 333 11.32 -12.07 7.35
CA VAL A 333 12.03 -12.13 6.06
C VAL A 333 13.52 -11.88 6.31
N PRO A 334 14.38 -12.87 6.09
CA PRO A 334 15.83 -12.69 6.20
C PRO A 334 16.33 -11.75 5.09
N LEU A 335 17.25 -10.85 5.44
CA LEU A 335 17.95 -9.99 4.48
C LEU A 335 19.09 -10.73 3.78
N SER A 336 19.42 -10.29 2.56
CA SER A 336 20.45 -10.94 1.73
C SER A 336 21.84 -10.93 2.36
N THR A 337 22.13 -9.85 3.10
CA THR A 337 23.36 -9.69 3.90
C THR A 337 23.00 -8.86 5.11
N GLY A 338 23.53 -9.18 6.27
CA GLY A 338 23.36 -8.33 7.46
C GLY A 338 23.76 -6.86 7.18
N ILE A 339 23.02 -5.93 7.76
CA ILE A 339 23.24 -4.47 7.61
C ILE A 339 24.55 -4.09 8.30
#